data_adf1a356f50dd1bc8e8ae11924be8f3d
#
_entry.id   adf1a356f50dd1bc8e8ae11924be8f3d
#
_cell.length_a   1.000
_cell.length_b   1.000
_cell.length_c   1.000
_cell.angle_alpha   90.00
_cell.angle_beta   90.00
_cell.angle_gamma   90.00
#
_symmetry.space_group_name_H-M   'P 1'
#
loop_
_entity.id
_entity.type
_entity.pdbx_description
1 polymer ?
#
loop_
_entity_poly.entity_id
_entity_poly.type
_entity_poly.pdbx_seq_one_letter_code
_entity_poly.pdbx_strand_id
1 'polypeptide(L)'
;MKRILCFLMACTMCASAAVGLSGCGCDDNTSNSSKPGYKVEPTEPDLTNGDFGFFIINQEELMITKYTGSDTVIEIPESYKNYKVTVIGASVFNDSKITEVTIPSSIKQIEDYAFSSCHSLTKVNLSEGLEILNNSVFFNCSELREIKLPSTLKEIGPRAFSGAALNNVVLPDSGKLTKIDEYAFYQSRELTDITIPSCITSIPDNVFAECSKKVTIHGASGSYAQNYAK
;
A
#
# COMPACT_ATOMS: atom_id res chain seq x y z
N MET A 1 -3.84 1.56 42.02
CA MET A 1 -3.63 0.13 41.71
C MET A 1 -4.76 -0.31 40.80
N LYS A 2 -4.54 -0.28 39.48
CA LYS A 2 -5.50 -0.80 38.49
C LYS A 2 -4.88 -2.05 37.85
N ARG A 3 -5.56 -3.17 38.04
CA ARG A 3 -5.15 -4.49 37.55
C ARG A 3 -5.30 -4.57 36.04
N ILE A 4 -4.23 -4.92 35.35
CA ILE A 4 -4.22 -5.31 33.95
C ILE A 4 -4.68 -6.77 33.89
N LEU A 5 -5.78 -7.03 33.23
CA LEU A 5 -6.29 -8.36 32.99
C LEU A 5 -5.78 -8.84 31.63
N CYS A 6 -4.76 -9.69 31.63
CA CYS A 6 -4.35 -10.45 30.45
C CYS A 6 -5.34 -11.57 30.20
N PHE A 7 -6.04 -11.56 29.07
CA PHE A 7 -6.79 -12.73 28.58
C PHE A 7 -5.86 -13.55 27.67
N LEU A 8 -5.37 -14.66 28.20
CA LEU A 8 -4.89 -15.78 27.42
C LEU A 8 -6.13 -16.52 26.89
N MET A 9 -6.34 -16.56 25.58
CA MET A 9 -7.23 -17.56 24.97
C MET A 9 -6.39 -18.64 24.31
N ALA A 10 -6.56 -19.84 24.87
CA ALA A 10 -5.98 -21.08 24.39
C ALA A 10 -6.62 -21.51 23.06
N CYS A 11 -5.78 -21.85 22.11
CA CYS A 11 -6.15 -22.46 20.84
C CYS A 11 -6.53 -23.92 21.10
N THR A 12 -7.79 -24.31 20.83
CA THR A 12 -8.19 -25.71 20.65
C THR A 12 -8.41 -26.01 19.17
N MET A 13 -7.68 -27.01 18.73
CA MET A 13 -7.78 -27.60 17.39
C MET A 13 -9.18 -28.07 17.06
N CYS A 14 -9.61 -27.86 15.83
CA CYS A 14 -10.50 -28.79 15.14
C CYS A 14 -10.05 -28.98 13.69
N ALA A 15 -9.90 -30.25 13.35
CA ALA A 15 -9.41 -30.73 12.07
C ALA A 15 -10.54 -30.87 11.03
N SER A 16 -10.08 -30.92 9.79
CA SER A 16 -10.69 -31.56 8.60
C SER A 16 -11.74 -30.83 7.81
N ALA A 17 -11.36 -30.40 6.58
CA ALA A 17 -11.79 -31.07 5.36
C ALA A 17 -11.04 -30.52 4.14
N ALA A 18 -10.30 -31.39 3.48
CA ALA A 18 -9.61 -31.11 2.22
C ALA A 18 -10.61 -31.07 1.07
N VAL A 19 -10.55 -30.01 0.24
CA VAL A 19 -10.93 -30.09 -1.17
C VAL A 19 -9.84 -29.35 -1.94
N GLY A 20 -9.16 -30.10 -2.80
CA GLY A 20 -8.04 -29.61 -3.59
C GLY A 20 -8.48 -28.66 -4.71
N LEU A 21 -7.65 -27.67 -4.94
CA LEU A 21 -7.50 -27.00 -6.22
C LEU A 21 -6.01 -26.76 -6.43
N SER A 22 -5.50 -27.43 -7.45
CA SER A 22 -4.17 -27.25 -8.01
C SER A 22 -4.07 -25.86 -8.65
N GLY A 23 -3.04 -25.11 -8.31
CA GLY A 23 -2.74 -23.86 -8.96
C GLY A 23 -1.35 -23.37 -8.62
N CYS A 24 -0.46 -23.43 -9.58
CA CYS A 24 0.81 -22.76 -9.80
C CYS A 24 1.63 -22.36 -8.56
N GLY A 25 2.66 -23.18 -8.31
CA GLY A 25 3.76 -22.84 -7.43
C GLY A 25 4.59 -21.69 -8.02
N CYS A 26 4.80 -20.69 -7.18
CA CYS A 26 5.98 -19.85 -7.22
C CYS A 26 6.64 -20.02 -5.85
N ASP A 27 7.68 -20.83 -5.82
CA ASP A 27 8.56 -20.95 -4.68
C ASP A 27 9.36 -19.66 -4.53
N ASP A 28 8.92 -18.78 -3.64
CA ASP A 28 9.75 -17.68 -3.14
C ASP A 28 10.24 -18.00 -1.74
N ASN A 29 11.36 -18.73 -1.73
CA ASN A 29 12.18 -18.94 -0.55
C ASN A 29 13.24 -17.84 -0.50
N THR A 30 12.93 -16.66 0.10
CA THR A 30 13.97 -15.74 0.58
C THR A 30 13.52 -14.93 1.77
N SER A 31 14.19 -15.22 2.89
CA SER A 31 14.63 -14.36 3.99
C SER A 31 13.59 -13.49 4.73
N ASN A 32 13.13 -14.05 5.81
CA ASN A 32 13.07 -13.54 7.19
C ASN A 32 13.50 -12.07 7.37
N SER A 33 12.56 -11.15 7.39
CA SER A 33 12.66 -9.91 8.13
C SER A 33 11.42 -9.78 9.03
N SER A 34 11.63 -10.06 10.31
CA SER A 34 10.66 -9.95 11.37
C SER A 34 10.26 -8.47 11.57
N LYS A 35 9.19 -8.05 10.90
CA LYS A 35 8.38 -6.91 11.34
C LYS A 35 7.27 -7.47 12.24
N PRO A 36 6.85 -6.79 13.32
CA PRO A 36 5.64 -7.14 14.02
C PRO A 36 4.46 -6.83 13.08
N GLY A 37 4.19 -7.77 12.19
CA GLY A 37 3.08 -7.68 11.27
C GLY A 37 1.82 -8.14 11.99
N TYR A 38 0.84 -7.30 12.09
CA TYR A 38 -0.53 -7.68 12.36
C TYR A 38 -1.01 -8.56 11.21
N LYS A 39 -0.82 -9.87 11.34
CA LYS A 39 -1.54 -10.86 10.54
C LYS A 39 -2.86 -11.14 11.24
N VAL A 40 -3.80 -10.25 11.07
CA VAL A 40 -5.20 -10.58 11.33
C VAL A 40 -5.84 -10.72 9.96
N GLU A 41 -6.18 -11.93 9.57
CA GLU A 41 -7.15 -12.18 8.52
C GLU A 41 -8.53 -12.21 9.19
N PRO A 42 -9.25 -11.07 9.25
CA PRO A 42 -10.58 -11.07 9.82
C PRO A 42 -11.51 -11.79 8.83
N THR A 43 -12.07 -12.89 9.26
CA THR A 43 -13.03 -13.67 8.47
C THR A 43 -14.35 -12.94 8.26
N GLU A 44 -14.71 -12.03 9.17
CA GLU A 44 -15.89 -11.17 9.08
C GLU A 44 -15.59 -9.79 9.69
N PRO A 45 -16.20 -8.70 9.15
CA PRO A 45 -16.01 -7.38 9.72
C PRO A 45 -16.73 -7.24 11.07
N ASP A 46 -16.10 -6.58 12.04
CA ASP A 46 -16.72 -6.28 13.35
C ASP A 46 -17.88 -5.28 13.22
N LEU A 47 -17.75 -4.35 12.26
CA LEU A 47 -18.71 -3.28 12.00
C LEU A 47 -18.91 -3.12 10.49
N THR A 48 -20.12 -2.65 10.10
CA THR A 48 -20.43 -2.32 8.71
C THR A 48 -21.07 -0.94 8.61
N ASN A 49 -20.76 -0.21 7.54
CA ASN A 49 -21.38 1.05 7.16
C ASN A 49 -21.63 1.04 5.65
N GLY A 50 -22.87 0.73 5.24
CA GLY A 50 -23.18 0.54 3.83
C GLY A 50 -22.30 -0.54 3.23
N ASP A 51 -21.47 -0.15 2.26
CA ASP A 51 -20.59 -1.06 1.52
C ASP A 51 -19.26 -1.35 2.22
N PHE A 52 -18.93 -0.64 3.29
CA PHE A 52 -17.68 -0.80 4.03
C PHE A 52 -17.84 -1.74 5.22
N GLY A 53 -16.91 -2.68 5.35
CA GLY A 53 -16.68 -3.48 6.54
C GLY A 53 -15.44 -3.02 7.28
N PHE A 54 -15.48 -3.02 8.62
CA PHE A 54 -14.39 -2.53 9.46
C PHE A 54 -14.02 -3.54 10.53
N PHE A 55 -12.73 -3.58 10.84
CA PHE A 55 -12.17 -4.26 11.99
C PHE A 55 -11.73 -3.23 13.04
N ILE A 56 -12.05 -3.48 14.32
CA ILE A 56 -11.64 -2.62 15.43
C ILE A 56 -10.20 -2.93 15.79
N ILE A 57 -9.26 -2.01 15.47
CA ILE A 57 -7.84 -2.16 15.82
C ILE A 57 -7.66 -1.96 17.33
N ASN A 58 -8.28 -0.90 17.85
CA ASN A 58 -8.20 -0.53 19.26
C ASN A 58 -9.40 0.36 19.66
N GLN A 59 -9.36 1.01 20.82
CA GLN A 59 -10.46 1.83 21.33
C GLN A 59 -10.78 3.09 20.52
N GLU A 60 -9.91 3.48 19.59
CA GLU A 60 -10.02 4.73 18.82
C GLU A 60 -9.94 4.53 17.30
N GLU A 61 -9.50 3.36 16.83
CA GLU A 61 -9.12 3.17 15.44
C GLU A 61 -9.76 1.96 14.78
N LEU A 62 -10.07 2.13 13.48
CA LEU A 62 -10.61 1.10 12.59
C LEU A 62 -9.67 0.86 11.39
N MET A 63 -9.69 -0.37 10.92
CA MET A 63 -9.22 -0.78 9.61
C MET A 63 -10.40 -1.12 8.72
N ILE A 64 -10.39 -0.65 7.47
CA ILE A 64 -11.32 -1.15 6.45
C ILE A 64 -10.85 -2.54 6.04
N THR A 65 -11.73 -3.53 6.12
CA THR A 65 -11.41 -4.92 5.77
C THR A 65 -12.18 -5.42 4.57
N LYS A 66 -13.23 -4.70 4.16
CA LYS A 66 -14.09 -5.12 3.06
C LYS A 66 -14.74 -3.92 2.39
N TYR A 67 -14.91 -4.00 1.07
CA TYR A 67 -15.78 -3.14 0.28
C TYR A 67 -16.67 -4.01 -0.61
N THR A 68 -17.99 -3.80 -0.57
CA THR A 68 -18.98 -4.57 -1.32
C THR A 68 -19.77 -3.72 -2.32
N GLY A 69 -19.48 -2.42 -2.38
CA GLY A 69 -20.12 -1.49 -3.29
C GLY A 69 -19.72 -1.72 -4.75
N SER A 70 -20.43 -1.06 -5.64
CA SER A 70 -20.20 -1.07 -7.08
C SER A 70 -19.81 0.30 -7.64
N ASP A 71 -19.63 1.30 -6.79
CA ASP A 71 -19.27 2.65 -7.21
C ASP A 71 -17.89 2.66 -7.82
N THR A 72 -17.73 3.49 -8.85
CA THR A 72 -16.44 3.67 -9.53
C THR A 72 -15.65 4.84 -8.96
N VAL A 73 -16.29 5.75 -8.23
CA VAL A 73 -15.67 6.87 -7.51
C VAL A 73 -15.89 6.65 -6.03
N ILE A 74 -14.80 6.49 -5.27
CA ILE A 74 -14.84 6.12 -3.85
C ILE A 74 -14.29 7.25 -2.99
N GLU A 75 -15.04 7.60 -1.97
CA GLU A 75 -14.55 8.42 -0.86
C GLU A 75 -14.37 7.51 0.36
N ILE A 76 -13.12 7.33 0.78
CA ILE A 76 -12.80 6.55 1.99
C ILE A 76 -13.32 7.33 3.22
N PRO A 77 -14.13 6.73 4.10
CA PRO A 77 -14.65 7.43 5.27
C PRO A 77 -13.52 7.75 6.27
N GLU A 78 -13.52 8.99 6.78
CA GLU A 78 -12.56 9.46 7.77
C GLU A 78 -12.74 8.82 9.14
N SER A 79 -14.01 8.50 9.45
CA SER A 79 -14.43 7.91 10.72
C SER A 79 -15.73 7.14 10.56
N TYR A 80 -15.97 6.22 11.47
CA TYR A 80 -17.26 5.56 11.62
C TYR A 80 -17.61 5.38 13.10
N LYS A 81 -18.82 5.82 13.50
CA LYS A 81 -19.21 5.95 14.92
C LYS A 81 -18.19 6.84 15.65
N ASN A 82 -17.61 6.36 16.74
CA ASN A 82 -16.63 7.07 17.56
C ASN A 82 -15.18 6.70 17.22
N TYR A 83 -14.97 5.94 16.14
CA TYR A 83 -13.66 5.46 15.73
C TYR A 83 -13.15 6.23 14.52
N LYS A 84 -11.85 6.47 14.47
CA LYS A 84 -11.15 6.99 13.31
C LYS A 84 -10.72 5.86 12.38
N VAL A 85 -10.93 6.00 11.09
CA VAL A 85 -10.44 5.03 10.10
C VAL A 85 -9.00 5.39 9.77
N THR A 86 -8.06 4.52 10.16
CA THR A 86 -6.61 4.79 10.03
C THR A 86 -5.89 3.86 9.08
N VAL A 87 -6.49 2.72 8.72
CA VAL A 87 -5.86 1.71 7.86
C VAL A 87 -6.83 1.26 6.77
N ILE A 88 -6.36 1.17 5.53
CA ILE A 88 -7.01 0.43 4.46
C ILE A 88 -6.37 -0.96 4.44
N GLY A 89 -7.15 -1.99 4.73
CA GLY A 89 -6.68 -3.37 4.86
C GLY A 89 -6.27 -4.01 3.55
N ALA A 90 -5.66 -5.17 3.66
CA ALA A 90 -5.13 -5.91 2.52
C ALA A 90 -6.22 -6.32 1.53
N SER A 91 -5.95 -6.11 0.25
CA SER A 91 -6.79 -6.53 -0.88
C SER A 91 -8.23 -5.99 -0.90
N VAL A 92 -8.57 -4.95 -0.11
CA VAL A 92 -9.94 -4.42 0.02
C VAL A 92 -10.56 -4.02 -1.31
N PHE A 93 -9.77 -3.40 -2.20
CA PHE A 93 -10.20 -2.95 -3.53
C PHE A 93 -9.47 -3.69 -4.66
N ASN A 94 -8.84 -4.84 -4.35
CA ASN A 94 -8.12 -5.61 -5.37
C ASN A 94 -9.05 -6.00 -6.53
N ASP A 95 -8.56 -5.79 -7.78
CA ASP A 95 -9.30 -6.09 -9.02
C ASP A 95 -10.65 -5.37 -9.14
N SER A 96 -10.80 -4.22 -8.47
CA SER A 96 -12.04 -3.44 -8.54
C SER A 96 -12.09 -2.56 -9.79
N LYS A 97 -13.31 -2.14 -10.16
CA LYS A 97 -13.58 -1.26 -11.32
C LYS A 97 -13.55 0.23 -10.96
N ILE A 98 -12.93 0.58 -9.83
CA ILE A 98 -12.83 1.97 -9.41
C ILE A 98 -12.01 2.78 -10.40
N THR A 99 -12.45 4.02 -10.66
CA THR A 99 -11.76 4.98 -11.54
C THR A 99 -11.11 6.11 -10.76
N GLU A 100 -11.67 6.46 -9.62
CA GLU A 100 -11.15 7.49 -8.72
C GLU A 100 -11.33 7.07 -7.26
N VAL A 101 -10.32 7.37 -6.41
CA VAL A 101 -10.41 7.19 -4.97
C VAL A 101 -9.84 8.41 -4.25
N THR A 102 -10.57 8.87 -3.21
CA THR A 102 -10.11 9.90 -2.28
C THR A 102 -9.80 9.26 -0.93
N ILE A 103 -8.55 9.42 -0.50
CA ILE A 103 -8.02 8.87 0.75
C ILE A 103 -7.81 10.01 1.73
N PRO A 104 -8.57 10.07 2.85
CA PRO A 104 -8.56 11.18 3.79
C PRO A 104 -7.31 11.21 4.66
N SER A 105 -7.12 12.31 5.37
CA SER A 105 -5.96 12.55 6.24
C SER A 105 -5.89 11.65 7.47
N SER A 106 -6.97 10.98 7.79
CA SER A 106 -7.00 9.98 8.89
C SER A 106 -6.21 8.72 8.57
N ILE A 107 -6.11 8.34 7.29
CA ILE A 107 -5.41 7.13 6.87
C ILE A 107 -3.90 7.32 7.06
N LYS A 108 -3.30 6.37 7.79
CA LYS A 108 -1.86 6.29 8.08
C LYS A 108 -1.17 5.24 7.22
N GLN A 109 -1.88 4.19 6.86
CA GLN A 109 -1.31 3.02 6.21
C GLN A 109 -2.28 2.41 5.22
N ILE A 110 -1.75 1.98 4.08
CA ILE A 110 -2.45 1.18 3.09
C ILE A 110 -1.73 -0.16 3.01
N GLU A 111 -2.47 -1.23 3.31
CA GLU A 111 -1.96 -2.59 3.40
C GLU A 111 -1.72 -3.23 2.03
N ASP A 112 -1.13 -4.44 2.07
CA ASP A 112 -0.73 -5.19 0.89
C ASP A 112 -1.87 -5.37 -0.11
N TYR A 113 -1.58 -5.13 -1.40
CA TYR A 113 -2.50 -5.32 -2.52
C TYR A 113 -3.82 -4.53 -2.44
N ALA A 114 -3.94 -3.52 -1.58
CA ALA A 114 -5.22 -2.85 -1.31
C ALA A 114 -5.93 -2.34 -2.58
N PHE A 115 -5.18 -1.81 -3.56
CA PHE A 115 -5.68 -1.35 -4.87
C PHE A 115 -5.01 -2.08 -6.04
N SER A 116 -4.46 -3.27 -5.80
CA SER A 116 -3.79 -4.06 -6.84
C SER A 116 -4.76 -4.40 -7.96
N SER A 117 -4.27 -4.37 -9.20
CA SER A 117 -5.05 -4.70 -10.41
C SER A 117 -6.31 -3.86 -10.64
N CYS A 118 -6.35 -2.65 -10.09
CA CYS A 118 -7.39 -1.67 -10.40
C CYS A 118 -7.11 -1.07 -11.79
N HIS A 119 -7.39 -1.83 -12.85
CA HIS A 119 -7.04 -1.48 -14.22
C HIS A 119 -7.73 -0.21 -14.75
N SER A 120 -8.83 0.21 -14.13
CA SER A 120 -9.57 1.42 -14.50
C SER A 120 -9.21 2.63 -13.65
N LEU A 121 -8.34 2.47 -12.64
CA LEU A 121 -7.99 3.54 -11.70
C LEU A 121 -7.12 4.58 -12.39
N THR A 122 -7.67 5.79 -12.58
CA THR A 122 -6.99 6.90 -13.24
C THR A 122 -6.54 7.99 -12.26
N LYS A 123 -7.20 8.07 -11.10
CA LYS A 123 -6.97 9.15 -10.14
C LYS A 123 -6.99 8.67 -8.70
N VAL A 124 -5.95 9.03 -7.97
CA VAL A 124 -5.81 8.77 -6.54
C VAL A 124 -5.50 10.08 -5.83
N ASN A 125 -6.42 10.53 -4.98
CA ASN A 125 -6.27 11.72 -4.16
C ASN A 125 -5.78 11.30 -2.77
N LEU A 126 -4.48 11.45 -2.50
CA LEU A 126 -3.87 11.18 -1.21
C LEU A 126 -3.81 12.46 -0.38
N SER A 127 -4.44 12.46 0.80
CA SER A 127 -4.31 13.56 1.75
C SER A 127 -3.04 13.43 2.60
N GLU A 128 -2.59 14.53 3.18
CA GLU A 128 -1.53 14.52 4.18
C GLU A 128 -1.96 13.65 5.37
N GLY A 129 -1.04 12.86 5.90
CA GLY A 129 -1.30 11.90 6.98
C GLY A 129 -0.89 10.48 6.66
N LEU A 130 -0.93 10.10 5.38
CA LEU A 130 -0.45 8.78 4.94
C LEU A 130 1.06 8.66 5.15
N GLU A 131 1.48 7.59 5.82
CA GLU A 131 2.86 7.33 6.19
C GLU A 131 3.48 6.14 5.46
N ILE A 132 2.67 5.10 5.18
CA ILE A 132 3.17 3.83 4.64
C ILE A 132 2.29 3.36 3.49
N LEU A 133 2.92 3.07 2.36
CA LEU A 133 2.40 2.23 1.29
C LEU A 133 3.07 0.86 1.38
N ASN A 134 2.30 -0.17 1.69
CA ASN A 134 2.84 -1.52 1.81
C ASN A 134 3.07 -2.20 0.45
N ASN A 135 3.23 -3.54 0.45
CA ASN A 135 3.56 -4.30 -0.74
C ASN A 135 2.43 -4.21 -1.79
N SER A 136 2.81 -3.95 -3.04
CA SER A 136 1.93 -4.05 -4.20
C SER A 136 0.62 -3.23 -4.12
N VAL A 137 0.62 -2.11 -3.37
CA VAL A 137 -0.61 -1.30 -3.15
C VAL A 137 -1.27 -0.91 -4.46
N PHE A 138 -0.52 -0.39 -5.45
CA PHE A 138 -0.99 0.00 -6.77
C PHE A 138 -0.38 -0.86 -7.87
N PHE A 139 -0.12 -2.14 -7.56
CA PHE A 139 0.40 -3.09 -8.53
C PHE A 139 -0.55 -3.21 -9.72
N ASN A 140 0.02 -3.08 -10.94
CA ASN A 140 -0.72 -3.25 -12.19
C ASN A 140 -1.94 -2.31 -12.37
N CYS A 141 -1.88 -1.10 -11.79
CA CYS A 141 -2.84 -0.02 -12.06
C CYS A 141 -2.51 0.62 -13.43
N SER A 142 -2.90 -0.05 -14.50
CA SER A 142 -2.45 0.23 -15.88
C SER A 142 -2.95 1.56 -16.48
N GLU A 143 -3.89 2.25 -15.83
CA GLU A 143 -4.37 3.57 -16.24
C GLU A 143 -3.96 4.70 -15.26
N LEU A 144 -3.23 4.38 -14.17
CA LEU A 144 -2.77 5.39 -13.21
C LEU A 144 -1.52 6.09 -13.76
N ARG A 145 -1.71 7.29 -14.34
CA ARG A 145 -0.66 8.05 -15.04
C ARG A 145 0.08 9.04 -14.17
N GLU A 146 -0.56 9.50 -13.12
CA GLU A 146 0.02 10.46 -12.16
C GLU A 146 -0.46 10.18 -10.74
N ILE A 147 0.40 10.48 -9.78
CA ILE A 147 0.07 10.41 -8.37
C ILE A 147 0.85 11.50 -7.62
N LYS A 148 0.16 12.20 -6.74
CA LYS A 148 0.80 13.14 -5.82
C LYS A 148 0.98 12.47 -4.47
N LEU A 149 2.23 12.20 -4.11
CA LEU A 149 2.56 11.59 -2.83
C LEU A 149 2.61 12.65 -1.71
N PRO A 150 2.02 12.38 -0.53
CA PRO A 150 1.98 13.34 0.57
C PRO A 150 3.33 13.51 1.24
N SER A 151 3.56 14.68 1.84
CA SER A 151 4.81 15.01 2.54
C SER A 151 5.04 14.19 3.82
N THR A 152 3.99 13.52 4.30
CA THR A 152 4.04 12.64 5.48
C THR A 152 4.53 11.23 5.18
N LEU A 153 4.69 10.87 3.90
CA LEU A 153 5.09 9.52 3.51
C LEU A 153 6.50 9.19 3.99
N LYS A 154 6.66 8.01 4.59
CA LYS A 154 7.91 7.50 5.18
C LYS A 154 8.46 6.30 4.41
N GLU A 155 7.58 5.46 3.87
CA GLU A 155 7.94 4.21 3.22
C GLU A 155 7.10 3.95 1.97
N ILE A 156 7.77 3.54 0.88
CA ILE A 156 7.19 2.95 -0.32
C ILE A 156 7.64 1.49 -0.34
N GLY A 157 6.71 0.58 -0.11
CA GLY A 157 6.95 -0.85 0.00
C GLY A 157 7.26 -1.54 -1.32
N PRO A 158 7.56 -2.84 -1.26
CA PRO A 158 7.91 -3.64 -2.43
C PRO A 158 6.80 -3.60 -3.47
N ARG A 159 7.16 -3.45 -4.74
CA ARG A 159 6.22 -3.45 -5.88
C ARG A 159 5.05 -2.47 -5.77
N ALA A 160 5.13 -1.44 -4.91
CA ALA A 160 4.00 -0.55 -4.61
C ALA A 160 3.38 0.08 -5.88
N PHE A 161 4.17 0.40 -6.89
CA PHE A 161 3.74 0.95 -8.19
C PHE A 161 4.18 0.08 -9.38
N SER A 162 4.52 -1.18 -9.15
CA SER A 162 4.95 -2.08 -10.22
C SER A 162 3.84 -2.24 -11.27
N GLY A 163 4.18 -2.05 -12.54
CA GLY A 163 3.22 -2.12 -13.65
C GLY A 163 2.21 -0.97 -13.73
N ALA A 164 2.35 0.07 -12.90
CA ALA A 164 1.54 1.28 -13.02
C ALA A 164 1.99 2.13 -14.23
N ALA A 165 1.03 2.86 -14.85
CA ALA A 165 1.30 3.68 -16.04
C ALA A 165 1.86 5.07 -15.70
N LEU A 166 2.48 5.26 -14.55
CA LEU A 166 3.03 6.54 -14.10
C LEU A 166 4.07 7.07 -15.09
N ASN A 167 3.93 8.35 -15.49
CA ASN A 167 4.85 9.01 -16.44
C ASN A 167 5.97 9.78 -15.74
N ASN A 168 5.59 10.62 -14.79
CA ASN A 168 6.50 11.45 -14.01
C ASN A 168 6.15 11.33 -12.53
N VAL A 169 7.15 11.02 -11.71
CA VAL A 169 6.98 10.85 -10.28
C VAL A 169 7.88 11.83 -9.53
N VAL A 170 7.27 12.62 -8.66
CA VAL A 170 8.00 13.48 -7.73
C VAL A 170 7.84 12.92 -6.32
N LEU A 171 8.92 12.38 -5.78
CA LEU A 171 8.94 11.91 -4.39
C LEU A 171 9.01 13.10 -3.43
N PRO A 172 8.29 13.05 -2.29
CA PRO A 172 8.23 14.18 -1.36
C PRO A 172 9.58 14.48 -0.71
N ASP A 173 10.00 15.75 -0.77
CA ASP A 173 11.26 16.24 -0.16
C ASP A 173 11.03 16.81 1.25
N SER A 174 10.32 16.08 2.09
CA SER A 174 10.03 16.48 3.47
C SER A 174 11.05 15.98 4.49
N GLY A 175 12.02 15.18 4.04
CA GLY A 175 12.95 14.47 4.91
C GLY A 175 12.36 13.25 5.62
N LYS A 176 11.09 12.94 5.42
CA LYS A 176 10.41 11.82 6.09
C LYS A 176 10.49 10.52 5.30
N LEU A 177 10.46 10.60 3.96
CA LEU A 177 10.58 9.43 3.10
C LEU A 177 12.02 8.92 3.17
N THR A 178 12.23 7.77 3.82
CA THR A 178 13.55 7.19 4.04
C THR A 178 13.74 5.84 3.36
N LYS A 179 12.64 5.23 2.85
CA LYS A 179 12.69 3.89 2.30
C LYS A 179 11.89 3.79 1.01
N ILE A 180 12.54 3.25 -0.03
CA ILE A 180 11.94 2.76 -1.26
C ILE A 180 12.41 1.32 -1.38
N ASP A 181 11.46 0.39 -1.47
CA ASP A 181 11.75 -1.03 -1.44
C ASP A 181 11.93 -1.62 -2.85
N GLU A 182 12.30 -2.89 -2.90
CA GLU A 182 12.56 -3.61 -4.14
C GLU A 182 11.39 -3.60 -5.10
N TYR A 183 11.70 -3.44 -6.40
CA TYR A 183 10.71 -3.46 -7.48
C TYR A 183 9.61 -2.40 -7.38
N ALA A 184 9.77 -1.34 -6.57
CA ALA A 184 8.72 -0.37 -6.31
C ALA A 184 8.11 0.22 -7.59
N PHE A 185 8.91 0.41 -8.65
CA PHE A 185 8.50 0.88 -9.98
C PHE A 185 8.82 -0.14 -11.09
N TYR A 186 8.93 -1.43 -10.76
CA TYR A 186 9.18 -2.50 -11.72
C TYR A 186 8.14 -2.50 -12.84
N GLN A 187 8.56 -2.69 -14.09
CA GLN A 187 7.68 -2.69 -15.28
C GLN A 187 6.78 -1.44 -15.43
N SER A 188 7.13 -0.32 -14.80
CA SER A 188 6.45 0.97 -15.03
C SER A 188 6.87 1.50 -16.41
N ARG A 189 6.23 1.00 -17.46
CA ARG A 189 6.67 1.15 -18.86
C ARG A 189 6.55 2.57 -19.39
N GLU A 190 5.72 3.38 -18.80
CA GLU A 190 5.52 4.78 -19.19
C GLU A 190 6.39 5.75 -18.38
N LEU A 191 7.09 5.28 -17.34
CA LEU A 191 7.91 6.12 -16.48
C LEU A 191 9.13 6.68 -17.26
N THR A 192 9.17 8.00 -17.41
CA THR A 192 10.27 8.71 -18.08
C THR A 192 11.13 9.49 -17.10
N ASP A 193 10.53 10.02 -16.03
CA ASP A 193 11.19 10.92 -15.10
C ASP A 193 10.81 10.62 -13.66
N ILE A 194 11.79 10.63 -12.77
CA ILE A 194 11.57 10.55 -11.32
C ILE A 194 12.47 11.51 -10.57
N THR A 195 11.89 12.30 -9.67
CA THR A 195 12.66 13.16 -8.76
C THR A 195 12.79 12.47 -7.41
N ILE A 196 14.04 12.22 -7.00
CA ILE A 196 14.39 11.54 -5.76
C ILE A 196 15.02 12.55 -4.79
N PRO A 197 14.43 12.75 -3.60
CA PRO A 197 14.91 13.72 -2.62
C PRO A 197 16.23 13.29 -1.98
N SER A 198 16.96 14.26 -1.42
CA SER A 198 18.27 14.03 -0.81
C SER A 198 18.25 13.19 0.47
N CYS A 199 17.08 13.06 1.10
CA CYS A 199 16.89 12.20 2.28
C CYS A 199 16.95 10.70 1.96
N ILE A 200 16.81 10.31 0.69
CA ILE A 200 16.98 8.92 0.26
C ILE A 200 18.48 8.63 0.12
N THR A 201 18.96 7.71 0.94
CA THR A 201 20.39 7.33 1.01
C THR A 201 20.69 5.96 0.41
N SER A 202 19.67 5.21 0.02
CA SER A 202 19.76 3.89 -0.59
C SER A 202 18.55 3.59 -1.45
N ILE A 203 18.75 3.00 -2.61
CA ILE A 203 17.74 2.53 -3.55
C ILE A 203 18.21 1.16 -4.04
N PRO A 204 17.39 0.10 -3.93
CA PRO A 204 17.70 -1.21 -4.50
C PRO A 204 17.90 -1.13 -6.03
N ASP A 205 18.83 -1.91 -6.58
CA ASP A 205 19.16 -1.89 -8.02
C ASP A 205 17.98 -2.28 -8.91
N ASN A 206 17.02 -3.02 -8.38
CA ASN A 206 15.87 -3.55 -9.10
C ASN A 206 14.62 -2.66 -9.04
N VAL A 207 14.69 -1.47 -8.43
CA VAL A 207 13.52 -0.57 -8.28
C VAL A 207 12.91 -0.20 -9.63
N PHE A 208 13.74 0.07 -10.65
CA PHE A 208 13.32 0.45 -12.00
C PHE A 208 13.53 -0.66 -13.05
N ALA A 209 13.71 -1.89 -12.59
CA ALA A 209 13.94 -3.01 -13.51
C ALA A 209 12.76 -3.17 -14.49
N GLU A 210 13.06 -3.52 -15.74
CA GLU A 210 12.07 -3.72 -16.81
C GLU A 210 11.18 -2.51 -17.17
N CYS A 211 11.58 -1.30 -16.79
CA CYS A 211 11.01 -0.09 -17.38
C CYS A 211 11.35 -0.04 -18.87
N SER A 212 10.37 0.23 -19.75
CA SER A 212 10.58 0.19 -21.22
C SER A 212 11.46 1.31 -21.76
N LYS A 213 11.57 2.40 -21.03
CA LYS A 213 12.34 3.60 -21.37
C LYS A 213 13.47 3.79 -20.37
N LYS A 214 14.52 4.47 -20.82
CA LYS A 214 15.54 4.93 -19.87
C LYS A 214 14.89 5.96 -18.95
N VAL A 215 14.76 5.62 -17.68
CA VAL A 215 14.23 6.53 -16.65
C VAL A 215 15.26 7.61 -16.35
N THR A 216 14.86 8.87 -16.47
CA THR A 216 15.69 10.00 -16.05
C THR A 216 15.51 10.25 -14.56
N ILE A 217 16.60 10.16 -13.81
CA ILE A 217 16.57 10.36 -12.37
C ILE A 217 17.08 11.77 -12.05
N HIS A 218 16.21 12.56 -11.43
CA HIS A 218 16.52 13.91 -10.96
C HIS A 218 16.83 13.86 -9.45
N GLY A 219 17.93 14.52 -9.05
CA GLY A 219 18.34 14.61 -7.65
C GLY A 219 19.24 15.81 -7.40
N ALA A 220 19.36 16.23 -6.17
CA ALA A 220 20.27 17.31 -5.79
C ALA A 220 21.74 16.92 -6.07
N SER A 221 22.57 17.93 -6.35
CA SER A 221 24.01 17.73 -6.54
C SER A 221 24.63 17.09 -5.28
N GLY A 222 25.41 16.03 -5.46
CA GLY A 222 26.05 15.27 -4.38
C GLY A 222 25.12 14.28 -3.65
N SER A 223 23.84 14.20 -4.04
CA SER A 223 22.91 13.23 -3.44
C SER A 223 23.19 11.79 -3.90
N TYR A 224 22.62 10.83 -3.16
CA TYR A 224 22.61 9.42 -3.57
C TYR A 224 22.01 9.23 -4.97
N ALA A 225 20.90 9.92 -5.26
CA ALA A 225 20.22 9.87 -6.55
C ALA A 225 21.13 10.20 -7.73
N GLN A 226 22.00 11.23 -7.60
CA GLN A 226 22.97 11.60 -8.63
C GLN A 226 24.00 10.48 -8.89
N ASN A 227 24.38 9.75 -7.86
CA ASN A 227 25.34 8.64 -8.00
C ASN A 227 24.67 7.38 -8.55
N TYR A 228 23.44 7.12 -8.17
CA TYR A 228 22.64 6.00 -8.66
C TYR A 228 22.31 6.12 -10.17
N ALA A 229 22.13 7.34 -10.68
CA ALA A 229 21.83 7.63 -12.09
C ALA A 229 23.01 7.44 -13.06
N LYS A 230 24.25 7.22 -12.59
CA LYS A 230 25.47 7.01 -13.40
C LYS A 230 25.62 5.55 -13.80
#